data_bf230e19cb44efd7700b0cd18e785803
#
_entry.id   bf230e19cb44efd7700b0cd18e785803
#
_cell.length_a   1.000
_cell.length_b   1.000
_cell.length_c   1.000
_cell.angle_alpha   90.00
_cell.angle_beta   90.00
_cell.angle_gamma   90.00
#
_symmetry.space_group_name_H-M   'P 1'
#
loop_
_entity.id
_entity.type
_entity.pdbx_description
1 polymer ?
#
loop_
_entity_poly.entity_id
_entity_poly.type
_entity_poly.pdbx_seq_one_letter_code
_entity_poly.pdbx_strand_id
1 'polypeptide(L)'
;MGETEAVRGYPSHWEADVVLRDGATAHLRPISPEDAAELQRMHAGQSENSIYLRYFTYKSELSAKDLDRFTHVDHRDRVAFVITRGGRLLGVGRYDRYGDSDAAEVAFNISDAAQGRGLGSILMEHLAVAARENGIRRFTAEVLPENRKMLSVFQESGFEVTRRFEDGVVAVEFPIDPTARWRAVVESREHRAESRSVAELVEPASVAVVGASRDPQAVGSLVLRHVLEAGFTGAVHAVNRAAEDVQGLTAHRSLADIGEPVD
;
A
#
# COMPACT_ATOMS: atom_id res chain seq x y z
N MET A 1 -35.54 -22.45 10.27
CA MET A 1 -34.39 -23.14 10.86
C MET A 1 -33.18 -22.45 10.23
N GLY A 2 -32.66 -21.42 10.91
CA GLY A 2 -31.54 -20.65 10.39
C GLY A 2 -30.27 -21.46 10.55
N GLU A 3 -29.61 -21.77 9.46
CA GLU A 3 -28.21 -22.23 9.48
C GLU A 3 -27.38 -21.13 10.10
N THR A 4 -26.76 -21.44 11.22
CA THR A 4 -25.77 -20.58 11.88
C THR A 4 -24.57 -20.49 10.92
N GLU A 5 -24.46 -19.34 10.24
CA GLU A 5 -23.35 -19.04 9.35
C GLU A 5 -22.06 -19.11 10.17
N ALA A 6 -21.28 -20.16 9.95
CA ALA A 6 -19.97 -20.31 10.60
C ALA A 6 -19.08 -19.18 10.09
N VAL A 7 -18.76 -18.22 10.95
CA VAL A 7 -17.75 -17.19 10.69
C VAL A 7 -16.48 -17.95 10.28
N ARG A 8 -16.08 -17.82 9.02
CA ARG A 8 -14.83 -18.38 8.53
C ARG A 8 -13.70 -17.75 9.36
N GLY A 9 -12.76 -18.56 9.82
CA GLY A 9 -11.59 -18.06 10.52
C GLY A 9 -10.83 -17.03 9.64
N TYR A 10 -10.03 -16.20 10.26
CA TYR A 10 -9.19 -15.21 9.59
C TYR A 10 -8.35 -15.85 8.45
N PRO A 11 -8.46 -15.36 7.19
CA PRO A 11 -7.85 -15.99 6.04
C PRO A 11 -6.38 -15.56 5.85
N SER A 12 -5.50 -16.07 6.70
CA SER A 12 -4.06 -15.73 6.67
C SER A 12 -3.37 -16.06 5.34
N HIS A 13 -3.92 -16.97 4.53
CA HIS A 13 -3.39 -17.29 3.20
C HIS A 13 -3.52 -16.14 2.19
N TRP A 14 -4.28 -15.09 2.52
CA TRP A 14 -4.36 -13.87 1.72
C TRP A 14 -3.33 -12.80 2.13
N GLU A 15 -2.56 -13.05 3.20
CA GLU A 15 -1.49 -12.13 3.58
C GLU A 15 -0.33 -12.17 2.59
N ALA A 16 0.25 -11.02 2.29
CA ALA A 16 1.40 -10.91 1.41
C ALA A 16 2.25 -9.68 1.73
N ASP A 17 3.55 -9.82 1.57
CA ASP A 17 4.42 -8.66 1.47
C ASP A 17 4.41 -8.16 0.02
N VAL A 18 4.19 -6.86 -0.15
CA VAL A 18 4.03 -6.23 -1.46
C VAL A 18 5.07 -5.14 -1.65
N VAL A 19 5.55 -5.00 -2.89
CA VAL A 19 6.46 -3.93 -3.24
C VAL A 19 5.68 -2.78 -3.86
N LEU A 20 5.82 -1.60 -3.29
CA LEU A 20 5.17 -0.38 -3.75
C LEU A 20 5.88 0.18 -4.98
N ARG A 21 5.23 1.12 -5.67
CA ARG A 21 5.76 1.71 -6.90
C ARG A 21 7.13 2.40 -6.73
N ASP A 22 7.43 2.86 -5.52
CA ASP A 22 8.70 3.48 -5.15
C ASP A 22 9.77 2.50 -4.64
N GLY A 23 9.54 1.19 -4.74
CA GLY A 23 10.47 0.14 -4.29
C GLY A 23 10.32 -0.25 -2.82
N ALA A 24 9.60 0.53 -2.03
CA ALA A 24 9.40 0.23 -0.61
C ALA A 24 8.50 -0.99 -0.39
N THR A 25 8.79 -1.78 0.63
CA THR A 25 7.95 -2.92 1.04
C THR A 25 6.84 -2.48 1.99
N ALA A 26 5.69 -3.14 1.91
CA ALA A 26 4.56 -2.98 2.81
C ALA A 26 3.87 -4.34 2.99
N HIS A 27 3.09 -4.48 4.06
CA HIS A 27 2.36 -5.70 4.36
C HIS A 27 0.88 -5.54 4.00
N LEU A 28 0.36 -6.42 3.16
CA LEU A 28 -1.05 -6.52 2.79
C LEU A 28 -1.66 -7.68 3.57
N ARG A 29 -2.81 -7.44 4.17
CA ARG A 29 -3.57 -8.46 4.89
C ARG A 29 -5.07 -8.16 4.95
N PRO A 30 -5.91 -9.15 5.23
CA PRO A 30 -7.30 -8.89 5.59
C PRO A 30 -7.41 -7.92 6.77
N ILE A 31 -8.45 -7.08 6.74
CA ILE A 31 -8.76 -6.18 7.86
C ILE A 31 -9.25 -6.99 9.06
N SER A 32 -8.99 -6.49 10.26
CA SER A 32 -9.48 -7.08 11.51
C SER A 32 -10.13 -6.00 12.40
N PRO A 33 -10.92 -6.37 13.42
CA PRO A 33 -11.52 -5.43 14.35
C PRO A 33 -10.51 -4.51 15.06
N GLU A 34 -9.28 -5.01 15.28
CA GLU A 34 -8.18 -4.27 15.91
C GLU A 34 -7.72 -3.07 15.07
N ASP A 35 -8.03 -3.05 13.78
CA ASP A 35 -7.68 -1.96 12.88
C ASP A 35 -8.55 -0.70 13.05
N ALA A 36 -9.62 -0.76 13.84
CA ALA A 36 -10.58 0.34 13.99
C ALA A 36 -9.91 1.67 14.35
N ALA A 37 -8.97 1.66 15.30
CA ALA A 37 -8.27 2.87 15.74
C ALA A 37 -7.35 3.44 14.63
N GLU A 38 -6.65 2.58 13.89
CA GLU A 38 -5.81 3.01 12.77
C GLU A 38 -6.64 3.49 11.58
N LEU A 39 -7.77 2.84 11.30
CA LEU A 39 -8.70 3.27 10.26
C LEU A 39 -9.26 4.67 10.56
N GLN A 40 -9.66 4.94 11.80
CA GLN A 40 -10.09 6.26 12.23
C GLN A 40 -8.96 7.29 12.11
N ARG A 41 -7.75 6.94 12.50
CA ARG A 41 -6.57 7.82 12.39
C ARG A 41 -6.23 8.14 10.93
N MET A 42 -6.27 7.13 10.05
CA MET A 42 -6.08 7.32 8.62
C MET A 42 -7.16 8.26 8.05
N HIS A 43 -8.43 8.07 8.43
CA HIS A 43 -9.53 8.92 7.99
C HIS A 43 -9.35 10.37 8.45
N ALA A 44 -9.02 10.60 9.71
CA ALA A 44 -8.80 11.94 10.27
C ALA A 44 -7.59 12.68 9.65
N GLY A 45 -6.64 11.93 9.07
CA GLY A 45 -5.47 12.50 8.37
C GLY A 45 -5.70 12.81 6.90
N GLN A 46 -6.89 12.56 6.36
CA GLN A 46 -7.21 12.81 4.95
C GLN A 46 -7.71 14.24 4.72
N SER A 47 -7.46 14.75 3.53
CA SER A 47 -8.06 16.01 3.06
C SER A 47 -9.57 15.89 2.88
N GLU A 48 -10.29 16.98 3.04
CA GLU A 48 -11.73 17.06 2.77
C GLU A 48 -12.08 16.55 1.36
N ASN A 49 -11.23 16.84 0.38
CA ASN A 49 -11.40 16.36 -0.98
C ASN A 49 -11.30 14.83 -1.07
N SER A 50 -10.33 14.19 -0.40
CA SER A 50 -10.21 12.73 -0.40
C SER A 50 -11.39 12.06 0.29
N ILE A 51 -11.89 12.65 1.37
CA ILE A 51 -13.10 12.21 2.07
C ILE A 51 -14.31 12.31 1.14
N TYR A 52 -14.51 13.47 0.50
CA TYR A 52 -15.63 13.68 -0.41
C TYR A 52 -15.60 12.71 -1.61
N LEU A 53 -14.43 12.53 -2.24
CA LEU A 53 -14.26 11.59 -3.36
C LEU A 53 -14.56 10.13 -2.97
N ARG A 54 -14.45 9.78 -1.69
CA ARG A 54 -14.70 8.42 -1.20
C ARG A 54 -16.13 8.20 -0.73
N TYR A 55 -16.73 9.19 -0.04
CA TYR A 55 -18.03 9.01 0.63
C TYR A 55 -19.17 9.80 -0.02
N PHE A 56 -18.87 10.61 -1.04
CA PHE A 56 -19.81 11.51 -1.74
C PHE A 56 -20.44 12.55 -0.80
N THR A 57 -19.88 12.70 0.38
CA THR A 57 -20.30 13.64 1.40
C THR A 57 -19.11 14.00 2.30
N TYR A 58 -19.22 15.13 2.98
CA TYR A 58 -18.26 15.49 4.01
C TYR A 58 -18.53 14.68 5.28
N LYS A 59 -17.51 13.95 5.71
CA LYS A 59 -17.55 13.10 6.88
C LYS A 59 -16.29 13.31 7.70
N SER A 60 -16.36 14.17 8.72
CA SER A 60 -15.20 14.53 9.54
C SER A 60 -14.62 13.37 10.33
N GLU A 61 -15.46 12.41 10.71
CA GLU A 61 -15.06 11.20 11.44
C GLU A 61 -15.91 9.98 11.04
N LEU A 62 -15.39 8.80 11.23
CA LEU A 62 -16.15 7.56 11.11
C LEU A 62 -16.87 7.31 12.44
N SER A 63 -18.18 7.09 12.38
CA SER A 63 -18.94 6.71 13.57
C SER A 63 -18.52 5.32 14.09
N ALA A 64 -18.82 5.01 15.34
CA ALA A 64 -18.59 3.68 15.89
C ALA A 64 -19.26 2.57 15.04
N LYS A 65 -20.44 2.86 14.49
CA LYS A 65 -21.15 1.95 13.57
C LYS A 65 -20.41 1.77 12.24
N ASP A 66 -19.80 2.84 11.71
CA ASP A 66 -18.97 2.73 10.50
C ASP A 66 -17.73 1.90 10.75
N LEU A 67 -17.01 2.16 11.86
CA LEU A 67 -15.82 1.41 12.23
C LEU A 67 -16.14 -0.07 12.43
N ASP A 68 -17.20 -0.38 13.16
CA ASP A 68 -17.66 -1.75 13.33
C ASP A 68 -17.95 -2.41 11.98
N ARG A 69 -18.79 -1.80 11.14
CA ARG A 69 -19.11 -2.32 9.80
C ARG A 69 -17.87 -2.48 8.93
N PHE A 70 -16.89 -1.60 9.05
CA PHE A 70 -15.73 -1.59 8.17
C PHE A 70 -14.65 -2.59 8.59
N THR A 71 -14.58 -2.96 9.85
CA THR A 71 -13.56 -3.86 10.38
C THR A 71 -14.08 -5.26 10.67
N HIS A 72 -15.39 -5.43 10.96
CA HIS A 72 -16.03 -6.73 11.13
C HIS A 72 -16.57 -7.20 9.78
N VAL A 73 -15.81 -8.03 9.08
CA VAL A 73 -16.15 -8.62 7.79
C VAL A 73 -16.20 -10.15 7.89
N ASP A 74 -17.01 -10.79 7.05
CA ASP A 74 -17.22 -12.25 7.06
C ASP A 74 -16.20 -13.02 6.18
N HIS A 75 -15.33 -12.29 5.49
CA HIS A 75 -14.34 -12.81 4.55
C HIS A 75 -14.92 -13.64 3.39
N ARG A 76 -16.19 -13.46 3.09
CA ARG A 76 -16.90 -14.12 2.00
C ARG A 76 -17.68 -13.13 1.14
N ASP A 77 -18.74 -12.57 1.70
CA ASP A 77 -19.62 -11.61 1.01
C ASP A 77 -19.14 -10.17 1.24
N ARG A 78 -18.39 -9.97 2.33
CA ARG A 78 -17.73 -8.73 2.66
C ARG A 78 -16.26 -9.03 2.97
N VAL A 79 -15.37 -8.53 2.13
CA VAL A 79 -13.93 -8.66 2.28
C VAL A 79 -13.30 -7.27 2.24
N ALA A 80 -12.35 -7.03 3.12
CA ALA A 80 -11.52 -5.86 3.06
C ALA A 80 -10.05 -6.22 3.30
N PHE A 81 -9.17 -5.64 2.52
CA PHE A 81 -7.73 -5.69 2.71
C PHE A 81 -7.19 -4.35 3.16
N VAL A 82 -6.20 -4.38 4.01
CA VAL A 82 -5.40 -3.23 4.42
C VAL A 82 -3.96 -3.40 3.94
N ILE A 83 -3.32 -2.29 3.59
CA ILE A 83 -1.86 -2.24 3.39
C ILE A 83 -1.28 -1.42 4.52
N THR A 84 -0.30 -1.98 5.23
CA THR A 84 0.34 -1.36 6.39
C THR A 84 1.85 -1.27 6.23
N ARG A 85 2.47 -0.26 6.84
CA ARG A 85 3.92 -0.12 6.93
C ARG A 85 4.27 0.56 8.26
N GLY A 86 5.19 -0.04 9.01
CA GLY A 86 5.60 0.50 10.31
C GLY A 86 4.43 0.68 11.30
N GLY A 87 3.46 -0.23 11.28
CA GLY A 87 2.26 -0.17 12.12
C GLY A 87 1.22 0.89 11.70
N ARG A 88 1.43 1.60 10.59
CA ARG A 88 0.51 2.61 10.05
C ARG A 88 -0.26 2.06 8.87
N LEU A 89 -1.55 2.36 8.81
CA LEU A 89 -2.42 1.99 7.71
C LEU A 89 -2.24 2.98 6.55
N LEU A 90 -1.83 2.47 5.38
CA LEU A 90 -1.60 3.26 4.17
C LEU A 90 -2.84 3.32 3.27
N GLY A 91 -3.65 2.27 3.29
CA GLY A 91 -4.85 2.20 2.48
C GLY A 91 -5.69 0.98 2.79
N VAL A 92 -6.95 1.04 2.41
CA VAL A 92 -7.92 -0.05 2.50
C VAL A 92 -8.68 -0.18 1.19
N GLY A 93 -8.87 -1.40 0.73
CA GLY A 93 -9.77 -1.77 -0.36
C GLY A 93 -10.77 -2.80 0.16
N ARG A 94 -12.01 -2.75 -0.35
CA ARG A 94 -13.05 -3.70 0.04
C ARG A 94 -13.94 -4.07 -1.12
N TYR A 95 -14.61 -5.20 -0.99
CA TYR A 95 -15.82 -5.45 -1.74
C TYR A 95 -16.97 -5.83 -0.81
N ASP A 96 -18.18 -5.49 -1.25
CA ASP A 96 -19.45 -5.89 -0.64
C ASP A 96 -20.30 -6.55 -1.74
N ARG A 97 -20.69 -7.84 -1.57
CA ARG A 97 -21.49 -8.60 -2.55
C ARG A 97 -22.92 -8.08 -2.59
N TYR A 98 -23.55 -8.10 -3.74
CA TYR A 98 -24.98 -7.81 -3.90
C TYR A 98 -25.83 -9.07 -3.65
N GLY A 99 -26.27 -9.28 -2.41
CA GLY A 99 -27.05 -10.45 -2.04
C GLY A 99 -26.35 -11.76 -2.46
N ASP A 100 -27.08 -12.68 -3.08
CA ASP A 100 -26.54 -13.96 -3.56
C ASP A 100 -26.00 -13.89 -5.01
N SER A 101 -25.79 -12.68 -5.55
CA SER A 101 -25.33 -12.52 -6.93
C SER A 101 -23.83 -12.86 -7.09
N ASP A 102 -23.38 -12.97 -8.33
CA ASP A 102 -21.95 -13.10 -8.70
C ASP A 102 -21.25 -11.74 -8.86
N ALA A 103 -21.87 -10.65 -8.41
CA ALA A 103 -21.35 -9.30 -8.49
C ALA A 103 -21.15 -8.68 -7.11
N ALA A 104 -20.12 -7.83 -6.98
CA ALA A 104 -19.83 -7.07 -5.78
C ALA A 104 -19.42 -5.64 -6.09
N GLU A 105 -19.79 -4.71 -5.20
CA GLU A 105 -19.30 -3.35 -5.24
C GLU A 105 -17.90 -3.29 -4.64
N VAL A 106 -16.96 -2.61 -5.31
CA VAL A 106 -15.62 -2.34 -4.78
C VAL A 106 -15.42 -0.89 -4.42
N ALA A 107 -14.66 -0.66 -3.38
CA ALA A 107 -14.33 0.67 -2.93
C ALA A 107 -12.93 0.75 -2.29
N PHE A 108 -12.25 1.87 -2.50
CA PHE A 108 -10.87 2.09 -2.07
C PHE A 108 -10.75 3.39 -1.27
N ASN A 109 -9.87 3.37 -0.28
CA ASN A 109 -9.51 4.55 0.49
C ASN A 109 -8.00 4.49 0.76
N ILE A 110 -7.24 5.43 0.18
CA ILE A 110 -5.78 5.50 0.31
C ILE A 110 -5.43 6.80 1.04
N SER A 111 -4.62 6.71 2.08
CA SER A 111 -4.14 7.91 2.81
C SER A 111 -3.45 8.88 1.85
N ASP A 112 -3.63 10.18 2.03
CA ASP A 112 -3.11 11.20 1.10
C ASP A 112 -1.60 11.09 0.94
N ALA A 113 -0.87 10.82 2.02
CA ALA A 113 0.58 10.64 2.03
C ALA A 113 1.06 9.39 1.25
N ALA A 114 0.17 8.41 1.02
CA ALA A 114 0.50 7.16 0.32
C ALA A 114 -0.06 7.10 -1.10
N GLN A 115 -0.78 8.12 -1.57
CA GLN A 115 -1.29 8.17 -2.95
C GLN A 115 -0.14 8.20 -3.97
N GLY A 116 -0.41 7.67 -5.17
CA GLY A 116 0.57 7.62 -6.27
C GLY A 116 1.58 6.47 -6.17
N ARG A 117 1.59 5.69 -5.08
CA ARG A 117 2.52 4.58 -4.83
C ARG A 117 2.01 3.20 -5.29
N GLY A 118 0.89 3.15 -6.03
CA GLY A 118 0.35 1.91 -6.62
C GLY A 118 -0.57 1.09 -5.70
N LEU A 119 -0.90 1.59 -4.49
CA LEU A 119 -1.71 0.85 -3.52
C LEU A 119 -3.09 0.45 -4.06
N GLY A 120 -3.74 1.34 -4.84
CA GLY A 120 -5.05 1.05 -5.43
C GLY A 120 -5.02 -0.16 -6.36
N SER A 121 -3.99 -0.28 -7.19
CA SER A 121 -3.81 -1.43 -8.11
C SER A 121 -3.53 -2.71 -7.33
N ILE A 122 -2.65 -2.67 -6.33
CA ILE A 122 -2.34 -3.82 -5.46
C ILE A 122 -3.60 -4.32 -4.75
N LEU A 123 -4.36 -3.41 -4.13
CA LEU A 123 -5.62 -3.76 -3.46
C LEU A 123 -6.64 -4.36 -4.43
N MET A 124 -6.77 -3.80 -5.63
CA MET A 124 -7.65 -4.32 -6.68
C MET A 124 -7.28 -5.75 -7.08
N GLU A 125 -6.00 -6.02 -7.29
CA GLU A 125 -5.48 -7.34 -7.67
C GLU A 125 -5.83 -8.39 -6.60
N HIS A 126 -5.55 -8.11 -5.33
CA HIS A 126 -5.83 -9.02 -4.23
C HIS A 126 -7.34 -9.19 -3.97
N LEU A 127 -8.13 -8.12 -4.06
CA LEU A 127 -9.59 -8.21 -3.97
C LEU A 127 -10.17 -9.09 -5.09
N ALA A 128 -9.67 -8.97 -6.32
CA ALA A 128 -10.12 -9.79 -7.43
C ALA A 128 -9.79 -11.28 -7.24
N VAL A 129 -8.65 -11.61 -6.61
CA VAL A 129 -8.30 -13.00 -6.26
C VAL A 129 -9.28 -13.54 -5.20
N ALA A 130 -9.42 -12.84 -4.06
CA ALA A 130 -10.32 -13.24 -2.99
C ALA A 130 -11.79 -13.34 -3.45
N ALA A 131 -12.24 -12.42 -4.30
CA ALA A 131 -13.59 -12.41 -4.86
C ALA A 131 -13.86 -13.65 -5.72
N ARG A 132 -12.90 -14.05 -6.58
CA ARG A 132 -13.04 -15.28 -7.39
C ARG A 132 -13.10 -16.52 -6.52
N GLU A 133 -12.30 -16.64 -5.46
CA GLU A 133 -12.34 -17.73 -4.49
C GLU A 133 -13.72 -17.83 -3.82
N ASN A 134 -14.39 -16.69 -3.64
CA ASN A 134 -15.72 -16.58 -3.07
C ASN A 134 -16.84 -16.64 -4.13
N GLY A 135 -16.54 -16.96 -5.40
CA GLY A 135 -17.52 -17.15 -6.47
C GLY A 135 -18.07 -15.86 -7.10
N ILE A 136 -17.46 -14.69 -6.82
CA ILE A 136 -17.78 -13.42 -7.48
C ILE A 136 -17.08 -13.40 -8.84
N ARG A 137 -17.79 -12.89 -9.86
CA ARG A 137 -17.33 -12.83 -11.25
C ARG A 137 -17.22 -11.40 -11.78
N ARG A 138 -17.86 -10.43 -11.15
CA ARG A 138 -17.89 -9.05 -11.60
C ARG A 138 -17.71 -8.09 -10.44
N PHE A 139 -16.98 -7.02 -10.70
CA PHE A 139 -16.94 -5.86 -9.84
C PHE A 139 -17.68 -4.69 -10.45
N THR A 140 -18.33 -3.92 -9.59
CA THR A 140 -18.90 -2.61 -9.91
C THR A 140 -18.33 -1.56 -8.98
N ALA A 141 -18.34 -0.31 -9.40
CA ALA A 141 -18.00 0.83 -8.55
C ALA A 141 -18.71 2.09 -9.04
N GLU A 142 -19.06 2.97 -8.13
CA GLU A 142 -19.47 4.34 -8.44
C GLU A 142 -18.31 5.29 -8.13
N VAL A 143 -18.00 6.15 -9.07
CA VAL A 143 -16.86 7.07 -8.98
C VAL A 143 -17.27 8.47 -9.41
N LEU A 144 -16.96 9.47 -8.60
CA LEU A 144 -17.14 10.86 -9.03
C LEU A 144 -16.25 11.18 -10.24
N PRO A 145 -16.75 11.89 -11.25
CA PRO A 145 -15.98 12.21 -12.47
C PRO A 145 -14.64 12.93 -12.20
N GLU A 146 -14.57 13.67 -11.12
CA GLU A 146 -13.37 14.38 -10.66
C GLU A 146 -12.30 13.43 -10.10
N ASN A 147 -12.67 12.22 -9.68
CA ASN A 147 -11.75 11.23 -9.15
C ASN A 147 -10.98 10.49 -10.25
N ARG A 148 -10.24 11.27 -11.03
CA ARG A 148 -9.44 10.75 -12.16
C ARG A 148 -8.45 9.67 -11.73
N LYS A 149 -7.90 9.77 -10.50
CA LYS A 149 -6.96 8.77 -9.97
C LYS A 149 -7.62 7.40 -9.85
N MET A 150 -8.84 7.34 -9.31
CA MET A 150 -9.56 6.06 -9.18
C MET A 150 -9.98 5.52 -10.55
N LEU A 151 -10.48 6.38 -11.43
CA LEU A 151 -10.82 5.98 -12.81
C LEU A 151 -9.60 5.42 -13.56
N SER A 152 -8.40 5.96 -13.34
CA SER A 152 -7.14 5.45 -13.90
C SER A 152 -6.82 4.04 -13.35
N VAL A 153 -6.99 3.80 -12.05
CA VAL A 153 -6.78 2.47 -11.44
C VAL A 153 -7.64 1.41 -12.14
N PHE A 154 -8.93 1.67 -12.36
CA PHE A 154 -9.80 0.74 -13.08
C PHE A 154 -9.35 0.56 -14.54
N GLN A 155 -9.02 1.64 -15.24
CA GLN A 155 -8.63 1.60 -16.65
C GLN A 155 -7.33 0.84 -16.88
N GLU A 156 -6.38 0.97 -15.96
CA GLU A 156 -5.05 0.38 -16.02
C GLU A 156 -4.99 -1.02 -15.41
N SER A 157 -6.08 -1.51 -14.80
CA SER A 157 -6.14 -2.83 -14.15
C SER A 157 -5.93 -4.02 -15.09
N GLY A 158 -6.10 -3.82 -16.41
CA GLY A 158 -6.04 -4.89 -17.40
C GLY A 158 -7.35 -5.67 -17.58
N PHE A 159 -8.39 -5.35 -16.81
CA PHE A 159 -9.75 -5.86 -17.03
C PHE A 159 -10.47 -5.12 -18.16
N GLU A 160 -11.55 -5.71 -18.67
CA GLU A 160 -12.41 -5.10 -19.68
C GLU A 160 -13.46 -4.20 -19.01
N VAL A 161 -13.10 -2.93 -18.80
CA VAL A 161 -13.89 -1.98 -18.02
C VAL A 161 -14.93 -1.29 -18.88
N THR A 162 -16.19 -1.44 -18.52
CA THR A 162 -17.33 -0.67 -19.04
C THR A 162 -17.59 0.53 -18.12
N ARG A 163 -17.91 1.66 -18.72
CA ARG A 163 -18.23 2.91 -18.00
C ARG A 163 -19.50 3.51 -18.53
N ARG A 164 -20.36 3.98 -17.63
CA ARG A 164 -21.55 4.74 -17.95
C ARG A 164 -21.62 5.94 -17.03
N PHE A 165 -22.03 7.08 -17.56
CA PHE A 165 -22.30 8.25 -16.74
C PHE A 165 -23.79 8.28 -16.42
N GLU A 166 -24.13 8.13 -15.15
CA GLU A 166 -25.50 8.05 -14.66
C GLU A 166 -25.60 8.84 -13.33
N ASP A 167 -26.62 9.65 -13.17
CA ASP A 167 -26.93 10.39 -11.93
C ASP A 167 -25.76 11.17 -11.31
N GLY A 168 -24.87 11.72 -12.15
CA GLY A 168 -23.73 12.54 -11.69
C GLY A 168 -22.49 11.73 -11.30
N VAL A 169 -22.53 10.40 -11.41
CA VAL A 169 -21.40 9.49 -11.16
C VAL A 169 -21.01 8.72 -12.41
N VAL A 170 -19.78 8.21 -12.42
CA VAL A 170 -19.33 7.23 -13.40
C VAL A 170 -19.54 5.84 -12.80
N ALA A 171 -20.55 5.15 -13.26
CA ALA A 171 -20.74 3.73 -12.97
C ALA A 171 -19.70 2.92 -13.76
N VAL A 172 -18.91 2.13 -13.04
CA VAL A 172 -17.86 1.27 -13.58
C VAL A 172 -18.27 -0.18 -13.35
N GLU A 173 -18.13 -1.02 -14.38
CA GLU A 173 -18.39 -2.46 -14.29
C GLU A 173 -17.37 -3.23 -15.10
N PHE A 174 -16.87 -4.34 -14.56
CA PHE A 174 -15.92 -5.21 -15.26
C PHE A 174 -15.93 -6.64 -14.72
N PRO A 175 -15.75 -7.65 -15.60
CA PRO A 175 -15.47 -9.02 -15.17
C PRO A 175 -14.10 -9.11 -14.54
N ILE A 176 -13.96 -9.95 -13.52
CA ILE A 176 -12.69 -10.13 -12.79
C ILE A 176 -11.97 -11.43 -13.13
N ASP A 177 -12.37 -12.12 -14.19
CA ASP A 177 -11.64 -13.27 -14.68
C ASP A 177 -10.23 -12.87 -15.15
N PRO A 178 -9.19 -13.67 -14.84
CA PRO A 178 -7.82 -13.32 -15.15
C PRO A 178 -7.54 -13.42 -16.64
N THR A 179 -7.66 -12.32 -17.36
CA THR A 179 -7.30 -12.20 -18.78
C THR A 179 -5.79 -12.24 -18.98
N ALA A 180 -5.31 -12.52 -20.19
CA ALA A 180 -3.89 -12.41 -20.51
C ALA A 180 -3.36 -10.98 -20.28
N ARG A 181 -4.18 -9.98 -20.61
CA ARG A 181 -3.87 -8.56 -20.37
C ARG A 181 -3.72 -8.25 -18.88
N TRP A 182 -4.64 -8.74 -18.04
CA TRP A 182 -4.55 -8.55 -16.57
C TRP A 182 -3.26 -9.15 -16.02
N ARG A 183 -2.91 -10.40 -16.40
CA ARG A 183 -1.66 -11.05 -15.95
C ARG A 183 -0.44 -10.24 -16.37
N ALA A 184 -0.37 -9.77 -17.62
CA ALA A 184 0.72 -8.95 -18.10
C ALA A 184 0.85 -7.62 -17.34
N VAL A 185 -0.26 -6.99 -16.96
CA VAL A 185 -0.27 -5.76 -16.15
C VAL A 185 0.29 -6.03 -14.76
N VAL A 186 -0.18 -7.07 -14.07
CA VAL A 186 0.31 -7.47 -12.74
C VAL A 186 1.80 -7.76 -12.77
N GLU A 187 2.24 -8.63 -13.67
CA GLU A 187 3.65 -9.01 -13.83
C GLU A 187 4.54 -7.80 -14.14
N SER A 188 4.11 -6.92 -15.06
CA SER A 188 4.84 -5.69 -15.38
C SER A 188 4.92 -4.70 -14.21
N ARG A 189 3.89 -4.63 -13.37
CA ARG A 189 3.88 -3.81 -12.16
C ARG A 189 4.89 -4.35 -11.13
N GLU A 190 4.82 -5.65 -10.85
CA GLU A 190 5.71 -6.33 -9.93
C GLU A 190 7.16 -6.19 -10.36
N HIS A 191 7.47 -6.54 -11.59
CA HIS A 191 8.83 -6.42 -12.14
C HIS A 191 9.39 -5.00 -12.03
N ARG A 192 8.59 -3.96 -12.33
CA ARG A 192 9.03 -2.57 -12.19
C ARG A 192 9.27 -2.16 -10.74
N ALA A 193 8.43 -2.64 -9.80
CA ALA A 193 8.57 -2.35 -8.38
C ALA A 193 9.81 -3.04 -7.80
N GLU A 194 10.01 -4.32 -8.12
CA GLU A 194 11.18 -5.10 -7.72
C GLU A 194 12.48 -4.51 -8.30
N SER A 195 12.48 -4.14 -9.59
CA SER A 195 13.65 -3.51 -10.21
C SER A 195 14.08 -2.23 -9.50
N ARG A 196 13.13 -1.41 -9.01
CA ARG A 196 13.44 -0.22 -8.22
C ARG A 196 13.99 -0.56 -6.85
N SER A 197 13.39 -1.54 -6.16
CA SER A 197 13.88 -1.99 -4.86
C SER A 197 15.30 -2.53 -4.93
N VAL A 198 15.65 -3.21 -6.02
CA VAL A 198 17.01 -3.72 -6.26
C VAL A 198 17.96 -2.59 -6.69
N ALA A 199 17.49 -1.62 -7.47
CA ALA A 199 18.33 -0.50 -7.93
C ALA A 199 18.89 0.33 -6.76
N GLU A 200 18.07 0.63 -5.75
CA GLU A 200 18.51 1.32 -4.53
C GLU A 200 19.61 0.55 -3.79
N LEU A 201 19.61 -0.77 -3.85
CA LEU A 201 20.63 -1.61 -3.23
C LEU A 201 21.93 -1.68 -4.07
N VAL A 202 21.81 -1.71 -5.40
CA VAL A 202 22.95 -1.94 -6.32
C VAL A 202 23.60 -0.63 -6.77
N GLU A 203 22.82 0.42 -6.93
CA GLU A 203 23.25 1.76 -7.37
C GLU A 203 22.71 2.84 -6.40
N PRO A 204 23.05 2.79 -5.09
CA PRO A 204 22.55 3.77 -4.14
C PRO A 204 23.07 5.17 -4.46
N ALA A 205 22.26 6.21 -4.27
CA ALA A 205 22.69 7.60 -4.36
C ALA A 205 23.37 8.06 -3.05
N SER A 206 23.12 7.35 -1.94
CA SER A 206 23.71 7.65 -0.64
C SER A 206 23.94 6.38 0.19
N VAL A 207 24.91 6.42 1.08
CA VAL A 207 25.26 5.30 1.97
C VAL A 207 25.52 5.83 3.37
N ALA A 208 24.94 5.21 4.40
CA ALA A 208 25.26 5.48 5.79
C ALA A 208 25.97 4.30 6.45
N VAL A 209 27.17 4.54 6.98
CA VAL A 209 27.93 3.53 7.72
C VAL A 209 27.65 3.68 9.22
N VAL A 210 26.78 2.82 9.74
CA VAL A 210 26.43 2.80 11.18
C VAL A 210 27.51 2.06 11.97
N GLY A 211 28.03 2.72 13.00
CA GLY A 211 29.16 2.22 13.76
C GLY A 211 30.53 2.58 13.14
N ALA A 212 30.55 3.59 12.24
CA ALA A 212 31.80 4.18 11.77
C ALA A 212 32.68 4.59 12.97
N SER A 213 33.99 4.24 12.97
CA SER A 213 34.85 4.39 14.12
C SER A 213 36.16 5.14 13.78
N ARG A 214 36.68 5.86 14.75
CA ARG A 214 38.05 6.42 14.69
C ARG A 214 39.16 5.37 14.83
N ASP A 215 38.81 4.22 15.44
CA ASP A 215 39.75 3.09 15.53
C ASP A 215 39.92 2.46 14.14
N PRO A 216 41.12 2.50 13.54
CA PRO A 216 41.37 2.01 12.19
C PRO A 216 41.20 0.49 12.05
N GLN A 217 41.20 -0.25 13.17
CA GLN A 217 40.99 -1.70 13.19
C GLN A 217 39.53 -2.10 13.37
N ALA A 218 38.66 -1.14 13.74
CA ALA A 218 37.25 -1.42 13.89
C ALA A 218 36.57 -1.69 12.53
N VAL A 219 35.61 -2.63 12.48
CA VAL A 219 34.89 -3.02 11.27
C VAL A 219 34.24 -1.81 10.58
N GLY A 220 33.60 -0.93 11.36
CA GLY A 220 32.95 0.27 10.80
C GLY A 220 33.96 1.26 10.18
N SER A 221 35.22 1.33 10.71
CA SER A 221 36.26 2.12 10.09
C SER A 221 36.74 1.52 8.77
N LEU A 222 36.89 0.19 8.72
CA LEU A 222 37.30 -0.53 7.51
C LEU A 222 36.23 -0.39 6.41
N VAL A 223 34.94 -0.56 6.75
CA VAL A 223 33.85 -0.41 5.81
C VAL A 223 33.80 1.00 5.23
N LEU A 224 33.83 2.03 6.10
CA LEU A 224 33.81 3.43 5.65
C LEU A 224 35.01 3.74 4.73
N ARG A 225 36.18 3.31 5.09
CA ARG A 225 37.38 3.48 4.27
C ARG A 225 37.22 2.84 2.89
N HIS A 226 36.76 1.61 2.82
CA HIS A 226 36.56 0.91 1.55
C HIS A 226 35.53 1.60 0.67
N VAL A 227 34.44 2.12 1.22
CA VAL A 227 33.44 2.90 0.46
C VAL A 227 34.09 4.15 -0.15
N LEU A 228 34.91 4.88 0.63
CA LEU A 228 35.58 6.09 0.17
C LEU A 228 36.68 5.78 -0.87
N GLU A 229 37.49 4.75 -0.63
CA GLU A 229 38.57 4.33 -1.54
C GLU A 229 38.08 3.72 -2.83
N ALA A 230 36.89 3.06 -2.82
CA ALA A 230 36.26 2.50 -4.02
C ALA A 230 35.75 3.58 -4.98
N GLY A 231 35.78 4.85 -4.61
CA GLY A 231 35.37 5.96 -5.47
C GLY A 231 33.85 6.07 -5.58
N PHE A 232 33.10 5.70 -4.52
CA PHE A 232 31.66 5.93 -4.49
C PHE A 232 31.35 7.42 -4.70
N THR A 233 30.51 7.71 -5.67
CA THR A 233 30.22 9.08 -6.13
C THR A 233 29.02 9.72 -5.43
N GLY A 234 28.25 8.94 -4.66
CA GLY A 234 27.10 9.41 -3.90
C GLY A 234 27.47 10.01 -2.54
N ALA A 235 26.48 10.43 -1.77
CA ALA A 235 26.69 10.93 -0.42
C ALA A 235 27.08 9.79 0.54
N VAL A 236 28.12 10.02 1.37
CA VAL A 236 28.56 9.06 2.38
C VAL A 236 28.40 9.67 3.77
N HIS A 237 27.62 9.03 4.62
CA HIS A 237 27.33 9.47 5.98
C HIS A 237 27.99 8.54 7.01
N ALA A 238 28.80 9.10 7.90
CA ALA A 238 29.32 8.38 9.06
C ALA A 238 28.34 8.48 10.22
N VAL A 239 27.94 7.36 10.83
CA VAL A 239 27.07 7.35 12.01
C VAL A 239 27.82 6.77 13.21
N ASN A 240 28.04 7.62 14.23
CA ASN A 240 28.71 7.24 15.49
C ASN A 240 28.17 8.09 16.64
N ARG A 241 27.81 7.45 17.76
CA ARG A 241 27.22 8.14 18.94
C ARG A 241 28.21 9.04 19.68
N ALA A 242 29.51 8.77 19.62
CA ALA A 242 30.53 9.39 20.45
C ALA A 242 31.52 10.26 19.66
N ALA A 243 31.72 10.01 18.37
CA ALA A 243 32.61 10.74 17.53
C ALA A 243 31.93 11.94 16.87
N GLU A 244 32.62 13.05 16.75
CA GLU A 244 32.16 14.24 16.01
C GLU A 244 32.54 14.17 14.52
N ASP A 245 33.63 13.47 14.23
CA ASP A 245 34.15 13.20 12.90
C ASP A 245 34.74 11.79 12.81
N VAL A 246 34.68 11.17 11.63
CA VAL A 246 35.36 9.89 11.32
C VAL A 246 35.86 9.97 9.88
N GLN A 247 37.18 9.79 9.70
CA GLN A 247 37.86 9.78 8.39
C GLN A 247 37.56 11.03 7.53
N GLY A 248 37.43 12.20 8.16
CA GLY A 248 37.19 13.47 7.50
C GLY A 248 35.73 13.78 7.20
N LEU A 249 34.81 12.88 7.58
CA LEU A 249 33.36 13.10 7.50
C LEU A 249 32.81 13.50 8.86
N THR A 250 31.88 14.46 8.89
CA THR A 250 31.10 14.75 10.09
C THR A 250 30.28 13.52 10.47
N ALA A 251 30.36 13.11 11.73
CA ALA A 251 29.63 11.94 12.21
C ALA A 251 28.30 12.36 12.83
N HIS A 252 27.22 11.70 12.37
CA HIS A 252 25.88 11.83 12.92
C HIS A 252 25.70 10.88 14.10
N ARG A 253 24.99 11.30 15.16
CA ARG A 253 24.75 10.44 16.34
C ARG A 253 23.80 9.29 16.07
N SER A 254 22.87 9.48 15.12
CA SER A 254 21.91 8.48 14.65
C SER A 254 21.57 8.70 13.18
N LEU A 255 20.91 7.73 12.55
CA LEU A 255 20.38 7.90 11.19
C LEU A 255 19.35 9.04 11.09
N ALA A 256 18.59 9.29 12.17
CA ALA A 256 17.61 10.37 12.21
C ALA A 256 18.23 11.77 12.21
N ASP A 257 19.50 11.90 12.55
CA ASP A 257 20.23 13.17 12.55
C ASP A 257 20.80 13.51 11.15
N ILE A 258 20.71 12.60 10.19
CA ILE A 258 21.00 12.85 8.78
C ILE A 258 19.81 13.61 8.23
N GLY A 259 19.94 14.88 7.90
CA GLY A 259 18.85 15.76 7.51
C GLY A 259 18.20 15.45 6.14
N GLU A 260 18.59 14.33 5.51
CA GLU A 260 18.11 13.87 4.21
C GLU A 260 17.90 12.35 4.22
N PRO A 261 17.04 11.80 3.33
CA PRO A 261 16.87 10.37 3.16
C PRO A 261 18.19 9.70 2.76
N VAL A 262 18.41 8.49 3.26
CA VAL A 262 19.51 7.60 2.87
C VAL A 262 18.92 6.35 2.25
N ASP A 263 19.46 5.89 1.13
CA ASP A 263 19.01 4.71 0.39
C ASP A 263 19.26 3.40 1.13
#